data_f8e1c3ad0a074325c671a2a17948853f
#
_entry.id   f8e1c3ad0a074325c671a2a17948853f
#
_cell.length_a   1.000
_cell.length_b   1.000
_cell.length_c   1.000
_cell.angle_alpha   90.00
_cell.angle_beta   90.00
_cell.angle_gamma   90.00
#
_symmetry.space_group_name_H-M   'P 1'
#
loop_
_entity.id
_entity.type
_entity.pdbx_description
1 polymer ?
#
loop_
_entity_poly.entity_id
_entity_poly.type
_entity_poly.pdbx_seq_one_letter_code
_entity_poly.pdbx_strand_id
1 'polypeptide(L)'
;MAGGWAVLGIIFFIVCKLKYKEKFGSHIDVAVDEEDITSEEDRTFEDALGAVNTAENVVEVQPAINFNYFLPVNIAFGSGKVLETGELTKPYGKKALIVTGRSSAKKSGLYDKVANSLSKAGIDHVLFDKVAQNPLTTTAMEGADFAKANGCDVVV
;
A
#
# COMPACT_ATOMS: atom_id res chain seq x y z
N MET A 1 -17.96 14.86 1.07
CA MET A 1 -17.56 14.03 2.24
C MET A 1 -16.11 13.54 2.13
N ALA A 2 -15.18 14.42 1.81
CA ALA A 2 -13.74 14.07 1.70
C ALA A 2 -12.94 14.34 3.00
N GLY A 3 -13.55 14.99 4.00
CA GLY A 3 -12.87 15.38 5.23
C GLY A 3 -12.65 14.25 6.25
N GLY A 4 -13.45 13.19 6.24
CA GLY A 4 -13.41 12.14 7.25
C GLY A 4 -12.14 11.27 7.19
N TRP A 5 -11.61 11.02 6.00
CA TRP A 5 -10.41 10.19 5.82
C TRP A 5 -9.12 10.92 6.19
N ALA A 6 -9.07 12.24 5.97
CA ALA A 6 -7.92 13.04 6.38
C ALA A 6 -7.81 13.10 7.91
N VAL A 7 -8.93 13.22 8.61
CA VAL A 7 -8.98 13.22 10.08
C VAL A 7 -8.58 11.86 10.64
N LEU A 8 -9.08 10.75 10.06
CA LEU A 8 -8.68 9.39 10.45
C LEU A 8 -7.20 9.12 10.19
N GLY A 9 -6.65 9.60 9.07
CA GLY A 9 -5.22 9.50 8.76
C GLY A 9 -4.35 10.26 9.76
N ILE A 10 -4.77 11.46 10.17
CA ILE A 10 -4.08 12.27 11.17
C ILE A 10 -4.16 11.61 12.54
N ILE A 11 -5.33 11.09 12.94
CA ILE A 11 -5.50 10.38 14.22
C ILE A 11 -4.65 9.10 14.21
N PHE A 12 -4.66 8.31 13.15
CA PHE A 12 -3.82 7.13 13.02
C PHE A 12 -2.33 7.48 13.08
N PHE A 13 -1.90 8.56 12.41
CA PHE A 13 -0.52 9.03 12.46
C PHE A 13 -0.12 9.49 13.87
N ILE A 14 -1.01 10.21 14.57
CA ILE A 14 -0.79 10.64 15.94
C ILE A 14 -0.71 9.43 16.87
N VAL A 15 -1.61 8.45 16.77
CA VAL A 15 -1.58 7.21 17.55
C VAL A 15 -0.33 6.39 17.27
N CYS A 16 0.08 6.25 16.01
CA CYS A 16 1.34 5.60 15.67
C CYS A 16 2.54 6.37 16.24
N LYS A 17 2.49 7.71 16.18
CA LYS A 17 3.53 8.58 16.73
C LYS A 17 3.63 8.47 18.25
N LEU A 18 2.49 8.37 18.94
CA LEU A 18 2.42 8.22 20.40
C LEU A 18 2.85 6.81 20.87
N LYS A 19 2.41 5.77 20.18
CA LYS A 19 2.61 4.36 20.61
C LYS A 19 3.94 3.74 20.17
N TYR A 20 4.62 4.32 19.17
CA TYR A 20 5.81 3.73 18.55
C TYR A 20 6.97 4.73 18.42
N LYS A 21 7.14 5.62 19.40
CA LYS A 21 8.18 6.66 19.43
C LYS A 21 9.58 6.13 19.12
N GLU A 22 9.95 5.01 19.71
CA GLU A 22 11.30 4.44 19.58
C GLU A 22 11.57 3.77 18.24
N LYS A 23 10.52 3.32 17.52
CA LYS A 23 10.67 2.67 16.21
C LYS A 23 10.82 3.63 15.03
N PHE A 24 10.47 4.90 15.20
CA PHE A 24 10.47 5.91 14.13
C PHE A 24 11.62 6.92 14.20
N GLY A 25 12.65 6.67 14.99
CA GLY A 25 13.86 7.48 15.06
C GLY A 25 13.78 8.66 16.02
N SER A 26 14.93 9.20 16.39
CA SER A 26 15.19 10.16 17.46
C SER A 26 14.58 11.57 17.32
N HIS A 27 13.73 11.81 16.34
CA HIS A 27 13.09 13.11 16.10
C HIS A 27 11.62 13.21 16.49
N ILE A 28 11.09 12.21 17.20
CA ILE A 28 9.70 12.22 17.62
C ILE A 28 9.65 12.33 19.14
N ASP A 29 9.63 13.55 19.64
CA ASP A 29 9.33 13.80 21.06
C ASP A 29 7.84 13.57 21.32
N VAL A 30 7.53 12.44 21.93
CA VAL A 30 6.17 12.11 22.40
C VAL A 30 6.25 11.98 23.90
N ALA A 31 5.53 12.84 24.61
CA ALA A 31 5.20 12.61 26.00
C ALA A 31 4.14 11.49 26.03
N VAL A 32 4.46 10.36 26.64
CA VAL A 32 3.49 9.32 26.99
C VAL A 32 3.05 9.65 28.40
N ASP A 33 1.78 10.01 28.58
CA ASP A 33 1.21 10.16 29.92
C ASP A 33 1.17 8.79 30.60
N GLU A 34 1.75 8.67 31.79
CA GLU A 34 1.86 7.44 32.58
C GLU A 34 0.49 6.84 32.98
N GLU A 35 -0.61 7.58 32.76
CA GLU A 35 -1.96 7.16 33.11
C GLU A 35 -2.60 6.17 32.12
N ASP A 36 -1.99 5.92 30.95
CA ASP A 36 -2.59 5.08 29.89
C ASP A 36 -2.18 3.60 29.96
N ILE A 37 -1.33 3.21 30.92
CA ILE A 37 -0.91 1.81 31.14
C ILE A 37 -1.89 1.18 32.15
N THR A 38 -3.05 0.76 31.66
CA THR A 38 -4.13 0.24 32.54
C THR A 38 -4.38 -1.27 32.39
N SER A 39 -3.69 -1.99 31.52
CA SER A 39 -3.88 -3.44 31.37
C SER A 39 -2.81 -4.25 32.11
N GLU A 40 -3.19 -5.40 32.67
CA GLU A 40 -2.25 -6.36 33.29
C GLU A 40 -1.22 -6.88 32.26
N GLU A 41 -1.59 -6.94 30.98
CA GLU A 41 -0.70 -7.36 29.89
C GLU A 41 0.42 -6.34 29.64
N ASP A 42 0.14 -5.04 29.74
CA ASP A 42 1.16 -4.00 29.59
C ASP A 42 2.15 -4.01 30.76
N ARG A 43 1.69 -4.29 31.99
CA ARG A 43 2.57 -4.42 33.17
C ARG A 43 3.51 -5.62 33.05
N THR A 44 3.03 -6.76 32.58
CA THR A 44 3.87 -7.94 32.40
C THR A 44 4.95 -7.74 31.34
N PHE A 45 4.67 -6.93 30.33
CA PHE A 45 5.65 -6.57 29.30
C PHE A 45 6.74 -5.63 29.85
N GLU A 46 6.37 -4.60 30.62
CA GLU A 46 7.33 -3.69 31.26
C GLU A 46 8.17 -4.41 32.33
N ASP A 47 7.59 -5.30 33.13
CA ASP A 47 8.30 -6.13 34.09
C ASP A 47 9.29 -7.07 33.40
N ALA A 48 8.93 -7.63 32.25
CA ALA A 48 9.83 -8.46 31.42
C ALA A 48 10.97 -7.62 30.82
N LEU A 49 10.67 -6.41 30.36
CA LEU A 49 11.68 -5.47 29.84
C LEU A 49 12.65 -5.01 30.93
N GLY A 50 12.14 -4.71 32.14
CA GLY A 50 12.94 -4.39 33.30
C GLY A 50 13.85 -5.53 33.74
N ALA A 51 13.35 -6.76 33.72
CA ALA A 51 14.14 -7.97 34.03
C ALA A 51 15.26 -8.23 33.00
N VAL A 52 15.02 -7.94 31.72
CA VAL A 52 16.04 -8.05 30.66
C VAL A 52 17.13 -7.00 30.84
N ASN A 53 16.78 -5.79 31.26
CA ASN A 53 17.75 -4.69 31.45
C ASN A 53 18.62 -4.83 32.72
N THR A 54 18.19 -5.66 33.71
CA THR A 54 18.95 -5.92 34.94
C THR A 54 19.81 -7.18 34.88
N ALA A 55 19.69 -7.97 33.81
CA ALA A 55 20.55 -9.12 33.60
C ALA A 55 21.95 -8.65 33.15
N GLU A 56 23.00 -9.00 33.90
CA GLU A 56 24.40 -8.69 33.57
C GLU A 56 24.91 -9.30 32.23
N ASN A 57 24.07 -10.06 31.55
CA ASN A 57 24.28 -10.54 30.19
C ASN A 57 23.38 -9.78 29.23
N VAL A 58 23.75 -8.58 28.88
CA VAL A 58 23.26 -7.93 27.66
C VAL A 58 23.69 -8.81 26.49
N VAL A 59 22.84 -9.72 26.06
CA VAL A 59 23.01 -10.32 24.73
C VAL A 59 22.92 -9.17 23.75
N GLU A 60 24.09 -8.70 23.30
CA GLU A 60 24.17 -7.75 22.21
C GLU A 60 23.46 -8.39 21.02
N VAL A 61 22.18 -8.04 20.85
CA VAL A 61 21.39 -8.48 19.69
C VAL A 61 22.00 -7.76 18.51
N GLN A 62 23.04 -8.36 17.95
CA GLN A 62 23.57 -7.94 16.67
C GLN A 62 22.40 -7.94 15.69
N PRO A 63 22.16 -6.86 14.96
CA PRO A 63 21.21 -6.89 13.87
C PRO A 63 21.72 -7.89 12.83
N ALA A 64 21.31 -9.15 13.01
CA ALA A 64 21.82 -10.26 12.20
C ALA A 64 21.26 -10.27 10.77
N ILE A 65 20.49 -9.24 10.41
CA ILE A 65 19.86 -9.16 9.09
C ILE A 65 20.60 -8.14 8.25
N ASN A 66 21.54 -8.62 7.45
CA ASN A 66 22.10 -7.87 6.32
C ASN A 66 21.30 -8.25 5.07
N PHE A 67 20.60 -7.30 4.48
CA PHE A 67 19.93 -7.53 3.20
C PHE A 67 20.08 -6.34 2.28
N ASN A 68 20.15 -6.62 0.98
CA ASN A 68 20.05 -5.60 -0.05
C ASN A 68 18.60 -5.59 -0.56
N TYR A 69 17.95 -4.42 -0.52
CA TYR A 69 16.62 -4.22 -1.05
C TYR A 69 16.70 -3.36 -2.30
N PHE A 70 16.24 -3.90 -3.42
CA PHE A 70 16.16 -3.18 -4.68
C PHE A 70 14.73 -3.28 -5.22
N LEU A 71 14.05 -2.14 -5.35
CA LEU A 71 12.70 -2.03 -5.89
C LEU A 71 12.73 -1.15 -7.14
N PRO A 72 12.89 -1.73 -8.32
CA PRO A 72 12.94 -0.98 -9.59
C PRO A 72 11.54 -0.55 -10.04
N VAL A 73 10.90 0.32 -9.26
CA VAL A 73 9.56 0.83 -9.56
C VAL A 73 9.65 2.30 -9.91
N ASN A 74 9.11 2.67 -11.07
CA ASN A 74 8.92 4.06 -11.44
C ASN A 74 7.59 4.55 -10.85
N ILE A 75 7.64 5.53 -9.95
CA ILE A 75 6.46 6.07 -9.26
C ILE A 75 6.12 7.44 -9.85
N ALA A 76 4.97 7.54 -10.53
CA ALA A 76 4.38 8.80 -10.94
C ALA A 76 3.27 9.19 -9.96
N PHE A 77 3.58 10.04 -8.98
CA PHE A 77 2.66 10.45 -7.92
C PHE A 77 2.25 11.91 -8.06
N GLY A 78 0.97 12.21 -7.82
CA GLY A 78 0.46 13.58 -7.79
C GLY A 78 -1.01 13.69 -8.24
N SER A 79 -1.61 14.84 -8.00
CA SER A 79 -2.97 15.14 -8.48
C SER A 79 -2.99 15.12 -10.01
N GLY A 80 -3.97 14.41 -10.59
CA GLY A 80 -4.14 14.32 -12.04
C GLY A 80 -3.23 13.33 -12.77
N LYS A 81 -2.28 12.66 -12.08
CA LYS A 81 -1.35 11.71 -12.70
C LYS A 81 -2.02 10.52 -13.39
N VAL A 82 -3.25 10.19 -13.03
CA VAL A 82 -4.06 9.18 -13.73
C VAL A 82 -4.27 9.53 -15.21
N LEU A 83 -4.20 10.79 -15.59
CA LEU A 83 -4.36 11.22 -16.98
C LEU A 83 -3.11 10.93 -17.85
N GLU A 84 -1.99 10.63 -17.22
CA GLU A 84 -0.74 10.26 -17.89
C GLU A 84 -0.61 8.74 -18.11
N THR A 85 -1.59 7.94 -17.65
CA THR A 85 -1.56 6.47 -17.73
C THR A 85 -1.23 5.96 -19.14
N GLY A 86 -1.81 6.55 -20.17
CA GLY A 86 -1.55 6.15 -21.56
C GLY A 86 -0.10 6.34 -21.98
N GLU A 87 0.47 7.51 -21.73
CA GLU A 87 1.88 7.79 -22.08
C GLU A 87 2.84 6.93 -21.25
N LEU A 88 2.53 6.68 -19.97
CA LEU A 88 3.33 5.81 -19.11
C LEU A 88 3.25 4.34 -19.53
N THR A 89 2.13 3.91 -20.11
CA THR A 89 1.92 2.52 -20.56
C THR A 89 2.54 2.25 -21.94
N LYS A 90 2.63 3.27 -22.79
CA LYS A 90 3.05 3.18 -24.20
C LYS A 90 4.37 2.43 -24.44
N PRO A 91 5.42 2.54 -23.59
CA PRO A 91 6.66 1.79 -23.76
C PRO A 91 6.52 0.27 -23.54
N TYR A 92 5.44 -0.17 -22.89
CA TYR A 92 5.28 -1.55 -22.42
C TYR A 92 4.33 -2.40 -23.26
N GLY A 93 3.41 -1.79 -24.01
CA GLY A 93 2.48 -2.54 -24.81
C GLY A 93 1.56 -1.67 -25.68
N LYS A 94 0.80 -2.34 -26.53
CA LYS A 94 -0.16 -1.75 -27.48
C LYS A 94 -1.61 -2.09 -27.15
N LYS A 95 -1.83 -3.10 -26.32
CA LYS A 95 -3.16 -3.53 -25.91
C LYS A 95 -3.22 -3.87 -24.43
N ALA A 96 -3.90 -3.03 -23.67
CA ALA A 96 -3.95 -3.11 -22.21
C ALA A 96 -5.13 -3.94 -21.71
N LEU A 97 -4.87 -4.78 -20.69
CA LEU A 97 -5.92 -5.28 -19.81
C LEU A 97 -6.07 -4.31 -18.64
N ILE A 98 -7.18 -3.61 -18.57
CA ILE A 98 -7.52 -2.80 -17.38
C ILE A 98 -8.14 -3.72 -16.34
N VAL A 99 -7.51 -3.83 -15.16
CA VAL A 99 -7.98 -4.70 -14.07
C VAL A 99 -8.57 -3.86 -12.96
N THR A 100 -9.83 -4.12 -12.62
CA THR A 100 -10.53 -3.35 -11.58
C THR A 100 -11.40 -4.23 -10.69
N GLY A 101 -11.83 -3.67 -9.56
CA GLY A 101 -12.94 -4.20 -8.80
C GLY A 101 -14.28 -3.99 -9.54
N ARG A 102 -15.32 -4.68 -9.07
CA ARG A 102 -16.63 -4.79 -9.76
C ARG A 102 -17.30 -3.45 -10.08
N SER A 103 -17.20 -2.45 -9.21
CA SER A 103 -18.02 -1.24 -9.39
C SER A 103 -17.32 0.08 -9.02
N SER A 104 -16.34 0.09 -8.13
CA SER A 104 -15.76 1.31 -7.57
C SER A 104 -15.09 2.19 -8.64
N ALA A 105 -14.29 1.60 -9.51
CA ALA A 105 -13.59 2.31 -10.57
C ALA A 105 -14.55 2.94 -11.59
N LYS A 106 -15.65 2.23 -11.91
CA LYS A 106 -16.70 2.77 -12.80
C LYS A 106 -17.49 3.89 -12.12
N LYS A 107 -17.94 3.69 -10.88
CA LYS A 107 -18.72 4.69 -10.14
C LYS A 107 -17.96 5.99 -9.87
N SER A 108 -16.65 5.91 -9.66
CA SER A 108 -15.81 7.09 -9.44
C SER A 108 -15.39 7.79 -10.73
N GLY A 109 -15.67 7.22 -11.90
CA GLY A 109 -15.19 7.71 -13.19
C GLY A 109 -13.70 7.49 -13.43
N LEU A 110 -13.03 6.70 -12.56
CA LEU A 110 -11.62 6.39 -12.71
C LEU A 110 -11.36 5.54 -13.96
N TYR A 111 -12.21 4.53 -14.19
CA TYR A 111 -12.14 3.71 -15.40
C TYR A 111 -12.15 4.56 -16.68
N ASP A 112 -13.09 5.50 -16.78
CA ASP A 112 -13.21 6.35 -17.98
C ASP A 112 -11.97 7.22 -18.19
N LYS A 113 -11.38 7.74 -17.11
CA LYS A 113 -10.14 8.53 -17.19
C LYS A 113 -8.97 7.69 -17.70
N VAL A 114 -8.80 6.46 -17.21
CA VAL A 114 -7.76 5.54 -17.65
C VAL A 114 -7.99 5.10 -19.09
N ALA A 115 -9.20 4.66 -19.43
CA ALA A 115 -9.57 4.23 -20.77
C ALA A 115 -9.35 5.35 -21.82
N ASN A 116 -9.78 6.56 -21.51
CA ASN A 116 -9.57 7.73 -22.37
C ASN A 116 -8.08 8.07 -22.52
N SER A 117 -7.29 7.92 -21.44
CA SER A 117 -5.85 8.17 -21.49
C SER A 117 -5.13 7.16 -22.39
N LEU A 118 -5.46 5.87 -22.27
CA LEU A 118 -4.93 4.81 -23.13
C LEU A 118 -5.30 5.03 -24.61
N SER A 119 -6.59 5.31 -24.87
CA SER A 119 -7.06 5.58 -26.24
C SER A 119 -6.36 6.77 -26.88
N LYS A 120 -6.13 7.87 -26.15
CA LYS A 120 -5.38 9.04 -26.63
C LYS A 120 -3.93 8.70 -26.96
N ALA A 121 -3.32 7.77 -26.25
CA ALA A 121 -1.96 7.28 -26.51
C ALA A 121 -1.90 6.22 -27.63
N GLY A 122 -3.04 5.85 -28.22
CA GLY A 122 -3.13 4.84 -29.28
C GLY A 122 -3.02 3.40 -28.76
N ILE A 123 -3.39 3.16 -27.51
CA ILE A 123 -3.37 1.85 -26.85
C ILE A 123 -4.80 1.31 -26.81
N ASP A 124 -5.02 0.16 -27.44
CA ASP A 124 -6.27 -0.58 -27.28
C ASP A 124 -6.41 -1.11 -25.86
N HIS A 125 -7.64 -1.31 -25.41
CA HIS A 125 -7.86 -1.83 -24.08
C HIS A 125 -9.13 -2.68 -23.97
N VAL A 126 -9.10 -3.60 -23.00
CA VAL A 126 -10.25 -4.36 -22.53
C VAL A 126 -10.33 -4.30 -21.02
N LEU A 127 -11.53 -4.46 -20.48
CA LEU A 127 -11.77 -4.38 -19.04
C LEU A 127 -12.01 -5.76 -18.43
N PHE A 128 -11.29 -6.04 -17.35
CA PHE A 128 -11.57 -7.16 -16.46
C PHE A 128 -11.97 -6.61 -15.08
N ASP A 129 -13.25 -6.61 -14.77
CA ASP A 129 -13.85 -5.98 -13.58
C ASP A 129 -14.34 -6.98 -12.52
N LYS A 130 -13.76 -8.18 -12.49
CA LYS A 130 -14.20 -9.27 -11.61
C LYS A 130 -13.46 -9.36 -10.28
N VAL A 131 -12.47 -8.49 -10.05
CA VAL A 131 -11.65 -8.57 -8.83
C VAL A 131 -12.50 -8.23 -7.60
N ALA A 132 -12.52 -9.16 -6.65
CA ALA A 132 -13.18 -8.97 -5.36
C ALA A 132 -12.20 -8.42 -4.33
N GLN A 133 -12.73 -7.96 -3.20
CA GLN A 133 -11.94 -7.71 -2.01
C GLN A 133 -11.25 -9.04 -1.59
N ASN A 134 -9.96 -9.02 -1.30
CA ASN A 134 -9.14 -10.24 -1.11
C ASN A 134 -9.17 -11.14 -2.36
N PRO A 135 -8.49 -10.77 -3.43
CA PRO A 135 -8.54 -11.49 -4.70
C PRO A 135 -8.00 -12.91 -4.55
N LEU A 136 -8.72 -13.87 -5.15
CA LEU A 136 -8.33 -15.27 -5.17
C LEU A 136 -7.41 -15.55 -6.36
N THR A 137 -6.58 -16.59 -6.23
CA THR A 137 -5.73 -17.08 -7.33
C THR A 137 -6.55 -17.49 -8.56
N THR A 138 -7.73 -18.04 -8.35
CA THR A 138 -8.68 -18.38 -9.42
C THR A 138 -9.09 -17.15 -10.25
N THR A 139 -9.37 -16.02 -9.59
CA THR A 139 -9.68 -14.76 -10.28
C THR A 139 -8.48 -14.23 -11.06
N ALA A 140 -7.27 -14.38 -10.53
CA ALA A 140 -6.06 -13.99 -11.24
C ALA A 140 -5.85 -14.87 -12.50
N MET A 141 -6.10 -16.18 -12.39
CA MET A 141 -6.03 -17.10 -13.54
C MET A 141 -7.08 -16.76 -14.61
N GLU A 142 -8.34 -16.50 -14.21
CA GLU A 142 -9.38 -16.03 -15.14
C GLU A 142 -8.95 -14.73 -15.86
N GLY A 143 -8.36 -13.78 -15.13
CA GLY A 143 -7.85 -12.55 -15.70
C GLY A 143 -6.73 -12.79 -16.70
N ALA A 144 -5.81 -13.70 -16.39
CA ALA A 144 -4.71 -14.08 -17.30
C ALA A 144 -5.22 -14.75 -18.58
N ASP A 145 -6.19 -15.65 -18.48
CA ASP A 145 -6.80 -16.31 -19.63
C ASP A 145 -7.59 -15.31 -20.48
N PHE A 146 -8.31 -14.40 -19.84
CA PHE A 146 -9.01 -13.31 -20.53
C PHE A 146 -8.04 -12.39 -21.26
N ALA A 147 -6.89 -12.04 -20.65
CA ALA A 147 -5.85 -11.24 -21.28
C ALA A 147 -5.30 -11.92 -22.54
N LYS A 148 -4.96 -13.22 -22.43
CA LYS A 148 -4.45 -14.03 -23.56
C LYS A 148 -5.47 -14.12 -24.70
N ALA A 149 -6.73 -14.42 -24.38
CA ALA A 149 -7.81 -14.53 -25.35
C ALA A 149 -8.07 -13.22 -26.11
N ASN A 150 -7.80 -12.08 -25.48
CA ASN A 150 -7.94 -10.76 -26.09
C ASN A 150 -6.64 -10.21 -26.68
N GLY A 151 -5.53 -10.94 -26.61
CA GLY A 151 -4.23 -10.49 -27.14
C GLY A 151 -3.66 -9.27 -26.41
N CYS A 152 -3.89 -9.16 -25.11
CA CYS A 152 -3.31 -8.09 -24.28
C CYS A 152 -1.83 -8.38 -24.05
N ASP A 153 -1.00 -7.33 -24.12
CA ASP A 153 0.44 -7.36 -23.92
C ASP A 153 0.90 -6.55 -22.71
N VAL A 154 -0.01 -5.81 -22.07
CA VAL A 154 0.25 -5.05 -20.84
C VAL A 154 -0.97 -5.09 -19.92
N VAL A 155 -0.74 -5.01 -18.61
CA VAL A 155 -1.78 -4.92 -17.57
C VAL A 155 -1.71 -3.56 -16.87
N VAL A 156 -2.87 -2.95 -16.66
CA VAL A 156 -3.05 -1.62 -16.03
C VAL A 156 -4.06 -1.72 -14.89
#